data_b329e80b33e2eb4ce7a45cba8005214f
#
_entry.id   b329e80b33e2eb4ce7a45cba8005214f
#
_cell.length_a   1.000
_cell.length_b   1.000
_cell.length_c   1.000
_cell.angle_alpha   90.00
_cell.angle_beta   90.00
_cell.angle_gamma   90.00
#
_symmetry.space_group_name_H-M   'P 1'
#
loop_
_entity.id
_entity.type
_entity.pdbx_description
1 polymer ?
#
loop_
_entity_poly.entity_id
_entity_poly.type
_entity_poly.pdbx_seq_one_letter_code
_entity_poly.pdbx_strand_id
1 'polypeptide(L)'
;MADTCGQVLLGSGLTVLSHPLMYIKVLVQVGHEPLPPTLGRNMFGRQVYQLPGLFAYAKHIIKIDGKSGLFKGLTPRLCAGTIGTIVHSKVLQDNTLPDFQNKTSSESLTTKEMIARSCATIVTHPFHVVTLRCMVQFIGREAKYSGVFDSIVTIYREEGILGFFAGLIPRLLGDVLSLWICNMLAHFINTYAIDDSTSHTGEIKNCSQAVTGFFASMLTYPFVLVSNLMAVNNCGLAGGLPPYAAIYPNWLHCWSHLSREGNMSRGNSLFFRKLPAGKMYAIEQKRFF
;
A
#
# COMPACT_ATOMS: atom_id res chain seq x y z
N MET A 1 14.15 10.00 -23.46
CA MET A 1 12.90 9.30 -23.83
C MET A 1 13.04 7.77 -23.80
N ALA A 2 14.11 7.20 -24.34
CA ALA A 2 14.35 5.74 -24.33
C ALA A 2 14.41 5.16 -22.90
N ASP A 3 15.10 5.83 -21.97
CA ASP A 3 15.23 5.39 -20.57
C ASP A 3 13.88 5.39 -19.83
N THR A 4 13.04 6.38 -20.09
CA THR A 4 11.69 6.45 -19.47
C THR A 4 10.79 5.33 -19.99
N CYS A 5 10.88 4.99 -21.27
CA CYS A 5 10.12 3.89 -21.88
C CYS A 5 10.55 2.54 -21.27
N GLY A 6 11.86 2.31 -21.10
CA GLY A 6 12.39 1.13 -20.45
C GLY A 6 11.94 0.99 -18.99
N GLN A 7 11.96 2.09 -18.22
CA GLN A 7 11.47 2.14 -16.85
C GLN A 7 9.96 1.82 -16.76
N VAL A 8 9.15 2.36 -17.68
CA VAL A 8 7.71 2.10 -17.73
C VAL A 8 7.44 0.62 -18.04
N LEU A 9 8.14 0.02 -18.99
CA LEU A 9 7.97 -1.39 -19.35
C LEU A 9 8.37 -2.31 -18.20
N LEU A 10 9.52 -2.07 -17.58
CA LEU A 10 9.98 -2.85 -16.42
C LEU A 10 9.02 -2.70 -15.24
N GLY A 11 8.60 -1.48 -14.93
CA GLY A 11 7.65 -1.20 -13.88
C GLY A 11 6.28 -1.85 -14.12
N SER A 12 5.81 -1.86 -15.35
CA SER A 12 4.56 -2.53 -15.73
C SER A 12 4.65 -4.04 -15.55
N GLY A 13 5.75 -4.66 -15.98
CA GLY A 13 6.00 -6.09 -15.78
C GLY A 13 6.01 -6.50 -14.30
N LEU A 14 6.73 -5.76 -13.46
CA LEU A 14 6.75 -5.96 -12.01
C LEU A 14 5.37 -5.75 -11.38
N THR A 15 4.60 -4.78 -11.88
CA THR A 15 3.24 -4.51 -11.41
C THR A 15 2.31 -5.68 -11.69
N VAL A 16 2.38 -6.28 -12.88
CA VAL A 16 1.58 -7.47 -13.24
C VAL A 16 1.94 -8.65 -12.34
N LEU A 17 3.22 -8.93 -12.13
CA LEU A 17 3.68 -10.03 -11.29
C LEU A 17 3.29 -9.86 -9.81
N SER A 18 3.37 -8.64 -9.29
CA SER A 18 3.06 -8.33 -7.89
C SER A 18 1.57 -8.10 -7.63
N HIS A 19 0.74 -8.01 -8.67
CA HIS A 19 -0.68 -7.67 -8.52
C HIS A 19 -1.47 -8.66 -7.66
N PRO A 20 -1.33 -9.99 -7.80
CA PRO A 20 -2.03 -10.95 -6.94
C PRO A 20 -1.69 -10.77 -5.46
N LEU A 21 -0.43 -10.49 -5.14
CA LEU A 21 0.02 -10.22 -3.77
C LEU A 21 -0.63 -8.96 -3.19
N MET A 22 -0.66 -7.90 -3.98
CA MET A 22 -1.31 -6.65 -3.59
C MET A 22 -2.82 -6.83 -3.43
N TYR A 23 -3.45 -7.58 -4.30
CA TYR A 23 -4.88 -7.88 -4.23
C TYR A 23 -5.26 -8.50 -2.89
N ILE A 24 -4.55 -9.56 -2.50
CA ILE A 24 -4.76 -10.24 -1.21
C ILE A 24 -4.44 -9.29 -0.05
N LYS A 25 -3.34 -8.53 -0.16
CA LYS A 25 -2.95 -7.56 0.87
C LYS A 25 -4.04 -6.53 1.14
N VAL A 26 -4.64 -5.97 0.11
CA VAL A 26 -5.74 -4.99 0.22
C VAL A 26 -6.97 -5.60 0.89
N LEU A 27 -7.38 -6.81 0.51
CA LEU A 27 -8.50 -7.50 1.16
C LEU A 27 -8.25 -7.76 2.65
N VAL A 28 -7.04 -8.15 3.01
CA VAL A 28 -6.63 -8.32 4.40
C VAL A 28 -6.61 -6.98 5.15
N GLN A 29 -6.13 -5.92 4.53
CA GLN A 29 -6.11 -4.57 5.12
C GLN A 29 -7.51 -4.06 5.44
N VAL A 30 -8.47 -4.32 4.59
CA VAL A 30 -9.89 -3.98 4.82
C VAL A 30 -10.52 -4.83 5.93
N GLY A 31 -9.90 -5.97 6.27
CA GLY A 31 -10.36 -6.84 7.35
C GLY A 31 -11.22 -8.00 6.87
N HIS A 32 -11.21 -8.30 5.58
CA HIS A 32 -11.93 -9.46 5.04
C HIS A 32 -11.17 -10.76 5.34
N GLU A 33 -11.76 -11.60 6.18
CA GLU A 33 -11.20 -12.88 6.62
C GLU A 33 -12.22 -14.01 6.36
N PRO A 34 -12.31 -14.50 5.11
CA PRO A 34 -13.34 -15.48 4.74
C PRO A 34 -13.04 -16.88 5.24
N LEU A 35 -11.80 -17.17 5.60
CA LEU A 35 -11.35 -18.48 6.03
C LEU A 35 -11.20 -18.53 7.56
N PRO A 36 -11.62 -19.65 8.20
CA PRO A 36 -11.48 -19.81 9.64
C PRO A 36 -9.99 -19.93 10.03
N PRO A 37 -9.63 -19.49 11.24
CA PRO A 37 -8.29 -19.66 11.76
C PRO A 37 -7.95 -21.14 11.93
N THR A 38 -6.70 -21.49 11.62
CA THR A 38 -6.17 -22.86 11.73
C THR A 38 -5.11 -22.95 12.83
N LEU A 39 -5.02 -24.11 13.47
CA LEU A 39 -3.93 -24.40 14.38
C LEU A 39 -2.63 -24.57 13.60
N GLY A 40 -1.68 -23.68 13.79
CA GLY A 40 -0.36 -23.74 13.20
C GLY A 40 0.74 -23.72 14.28
N ARG A 41 1.98 -23.94 13.85
CA ARG A 41 3.15 -23.81 14.72
C ARG A 41 3.78 -22.43 14.49
N ASN A 42 4.06 -21.72 15.60
CA ASN A 42 4.81 -20.47 15.55
C ASN A 42 6.30 -20.77 15.24
N MET A 43 7.09 -19.76 14.89
CA MET A 43 8.54 -19.87 14.67
C MET A 43 9.28 -20.50 15.88
N PHE A 44 8.69 -20.45 17.07
CA PHE A 44 9.19 -21.08 18.31
C PHE A 44 8.61 -22.47 18.58
N GLY A 45 7.95 -23.11 17.59
CA GLY A 45 7.39 -24.47 17.72
C GLY A 45 6.10 -24.59 18.56
N ARG A 46 5.58 -23.49 19.13
CA ARG A 46 4.36 -23.49 19.93
C ARG A 46 3.12 -23.55 19.03
N GLN A 47 2.14 -24.32 19.39
CA GLN A 47 0.84 -24.35 18.72
C GLN A 47 0.07 -23.07 19.03
N VAL A 48 -0.29 -22.32 17.97
CA VAL A 48 -1.08 -21.09 18.07
C VAL A 48 -2.10 -21.04 16.94
N TYR A 49 -3.24 -20.41 17.21
CA TYR A 49 -4.19 -20.12 16.15
C TYR A 49 -3.62 -19.04 15.22
N GLN A 50 -3.56 -19.37 13.94
CA GLN A 50 -3.07 -18.49 12.90
C GLN A 50 -4.18 -18.30 11.84
N LEU A 51 -4.25 -17.09 11.30
CA LEU A 51 -5.07 -16.83 10.14
C LEU A 51 -4.42 -17.46 8.90
N PRO A 52 -5.23 -17.93 7.93
CA PRO A 52 -4.72 -18.53 6.71
C PRO A 52 -3.72 -17.62 6.00
N GLY A 53 -2.62 -18.21 5.54
CA GLY A 53 -1.58 -17.49 4.83
C GLY A 53 -1.97 -17.13 3.40
N LEU A 54 -1.05 -16.46 2.70
CA LEU A 54 -1.21 -15.96 1.34
C LEU A 54 -1.75 -17.01 0.36
N PHE A 55 -1.16 -18.21 0.35
CA PHE A 55 -1.53 -19.25 -0.62
C PHE A 55 -2.94 -19.80 -0.40
N ALA A 56 -3.35 -19.98 0.85
CA ALA A 56 -4.70 -20.41 1.19
C ALA A 56 -5.74 -19.36 0.77
N TYR A 57 -5.42 -18.10 0.97
CA TYR A 57 -6.27 -16.99 0.56
C TYR A 57 -6.35 -16.87 -0.97
N ALA A 58 -5.23 -16.99 -1.69
CA ALA A 58 -5.20 -17.02 -3.15
C ALA A 58 -6.05 -18.16 -3.72
N LYS A 59 -5.92 -19.37 -3.16
CA LYS A 59 -6.72 -20.53 -3.54
C LYS A 59 -8.22 -20.28 -3.33
N HIS A 60 -8.59 -19.61 -2.26
CA HIS A 60 -9.97 -19.26 -1.98
C HIS A 60 -10.52 -18.30 -3.05
N ILE A 61 -9.77 -17.25 -3.42
CA ILE A 61 -10.17 -16.30 -4.47
C ILE A 61 -10.31 -17.01 -5.83
N ILE A 62 -9.35 -17.87 -6.18
CA ILE A 62 -9.39 -18.63 -7.44
C ILE A 62 -10.60 -19.55 -7.49
N LYS A 63 -11.02 -20.12 -6.37
CA LYS A 63 -12.21 -20.98 -6.28
C LYS A 63 -13.51 -20.22 -6.53
N ILE A 64 -13.56 -18.94 -6.14
CA ILE A 64 -14.77 -18.10 -6.25
C ILE A 64 -14.83 -17.40 -7.61
N ASP A 65 -13.78 -16.68 -7.99
CA ASP A 65 -13.73 -15.77 -9.15
C ASP A 65 -12.89 -16.30 -10.32
N GLY A 66 -12.29 -17.48 -10.15
CA GLY A 66 -11.35 -18.03 -11.12
C GLY A 66 -9.96 -17.39 -11.06
N LYS A 67 -9.05 -17.80 -11.94
CA LYS A 67 -7.68 -17.29 -11.99
C LYS A 67 -7.63 -15.80 -12.35
N SER A 68 -8.53 -15.33 -13.20
CA SER A 68 -8.65 -13.93 -13.61
C SER A 68 -9.12 -13.01 -12.47
N GLY A 69 -9.78 -13.55 -11.44
CA GLY A 69 -10.23 -12.80 -10.28
C GLY A 69 -9.11 -12.10 -9.53
N LEU A 70 -7.91 -12.70 -9.48
CA LEU A 70 -6.72 -12.12 -8.84
C LEU A 70 -6.16 -10.89 -9.58
N PHE A 71 -6.60 -10.64 -10.81
CA PHE A 71 -6.13 -9.53 -11.65
C PHE A 71 -7.16 -8.39 -11.76
N LYS A 72 -8.25 -8.45 -11.00
CA LYS A 72 -9.22 -7.35 -10.92
C LYS A 72 -8.53 -6.08 -10.42
N GLY A 73 -8.75 -4.95 -11.10
CA GLY A 73 -8.11 -3.68 -10.79
C GLY A 73 -6.67 -3.53 -11.32
N LEU A 74 -6.19 -4.43 -12.16
CA LEU A 74 -4.86 -4.33 -12.76
C LEU A 74 -4.75 -3.13 -13.70
N THR A 75 -5.75 -2.92 -14.55
CA THR A 75 -5.74 -1.83 -15.56
C THR A 75 -5.59 -0.44 -14.93
N PRO A 76 -6.39 -0.01 -13.93
CA PRO A 76 -6.19 1.29 -13.30
C PRO A 76 -4.84 1.36 -12.55
N ARG A 77 -4.35 0.26 -12.02
CA ARG A 77 -3.04 0.21 -11.38
C ARG A 77 -1.90 0.43 -12.38
N LEU A 78 -1.98 -0.17 -13.58
CA LEU A 78 -1.02 0.05 -14.66
C LEU A 78 -1.05 1.51 -15.15
N CYS A 79 -2.24 2.09 -15.31
CA CYS A 79 -2.39 3.51 -15.62
C CYS A 79 -1.72 4.40 -14.56
N ALA A 80 -1.96 4.12 -13.29
CA ALA A 80 -1.33 4.86 -12.18
C ALA A 80 0.20 4.75 -12.23
N GLY A 81 0.74 3.57 -12.44
CA GLY A 81 2.18 3.34 -12.53
C GLY A 81 2.82 4.09 -13.71
N THR A 82 2.22 4.01 -14.88
CA THR A 82 2.71 4.69 -16.09
C THR A 82 2.67 6.22 -15.94
N ILE A 83 1.53 6.77 -15.53
CA ILE A 83 1.37 8.21 -15.33
C ILE A 83 2.29 8.71 -14.22
N GLY A 84 2.40 7.96 -13.12
CA GLY A 84 3.28 8.29 -12.01
C GLY A 84 4.75 8.37 -12.42
N THR A 85 5.24 7.42 -13.19
CA THR A 85 6.62 7.42 -13.71
C THR A 85 6.87 8.61 -14.62
N ILE A 86 5.94 8.93 -15.51
CA ILE A 86 6.06 10.08 -16.44
C ILE A 86 6.07 11.39 -15.67
N VAL A 87 5.14 11.60 -14.74
CA VAL A 87 5.06 12.83 -13.94
C VAL A 87 6.31 13.00 -13.07
N HIS A 88 6.74 11.94 -12.39
CA HIS A 88 7.93 11.96 -11.57
C HIS A 88 9.19 12.33 -12.38
N SER A 89 9.39 11.70 -13.54
CA SER A 89 10.52 12.02 -14.43
C SER A 89 10.47 13.45 -14.94
N LYS A 90 9.29 13.97 -15.34
CA LYS A 90 9.16 15.34 -15.82
C LYS A 90 9.46 16.37 -14.71
N VAL A 91 8.94 16.16 -13.51
CA VAL A 91 9.18 17.08 -12.39
C VAL A 91 10.66 17.11 -11.98
N LEU A 92 11.35 15.95 -12.03
CA LEU A 92 12.79 15.92 -11.77
C LEU A 92 13.63 16.61 -12.84
N GLN A 93 13.17 16.58 -14.11
CA GLN A 93 13.85 17.26 -15.23
C GLN A 93 13.56 18.75 -15.30
N ASP A 94 12.52 19.23 -14.61
CA ASP A 94 12.13 20.63 -14.63
C ASP A 94 13.09 21.47 -13.78
N ASN A 95 13.86 22.34 -14.44
CA ASN A 95 14.83 23.25 -13.82
C ASN A 95 14.18 24.49 -13.22
N THR A 96 12.83 24.65 -13.32
CA THR A 96 12.10 25.79 -12.74
C THR A 96 11.86 25.65 -11.24
N LEU A 97 12.09 24.47 -10.68
CA LEU A 97 12.06 24.28 -9.22
C LEU A 97 13.15 25.16 -8.59
N PRO A 98 12.83 25.96 -7.56
CA PRO A 98 13.80 26.86 -6.95
C PRO A 98 15.03 26.07 -6.50
N ASP A 99 16.15 26.37 -7.12
CA ASP A 99 17.47 25.95 -6.62
C ASP A 99 17.63 26.63 -5.25
N PHE A 100 17.51 25.85 -4.19
CA PHE A 100 17.92 26.29 -2.86
C PHE A 100 19.44 26.36 -2.85
N GLN A 101 20.00 27.40 -3.48
CA GLN A 101 21.44 27.62 -3.71
C GLN A 101 22.30 27.65 -2.43
N ASN A 102 21.71 27.56 -1.24
CA ASN A 102 22.39 27.61 0.04
C ASN A 102 22.35 26.30 0.86
N LYS A 103 21.86 25.20 0.28
CA LYS A 103 21.87 23.89 0.98
C LYS A 103 22.83 22.92 0.33
N THR A 104 23.41 22.05 1.14
CA THR A 104 24.27 20.94 0.70
C THR A 104 23.62 20.19 -0.45
N SER A 105 24.37 19.84 -1.48
CA SER A 105 23.83 19.21 -2.71
C SER A 105 22.94 17.99 -2.48
N SER A 106 23.16 17.25 -1.41
CA SER A 106 22.32 16.10 -1.02
C SER A 106 20.94 16.51 -0.49
N GLU A 107 20.82 17.62 0.25
CA GLU A 107 19.54 18.11 0.78
C GLU A 107 18.64 18.67 -0.32
N SER A 108 19.22 19.36 -1.30
CA SER A 108 18.48 19.87 -2.45
C SER A 108 17.92 18.75 -3.32
N LEU A 109 18.69 17.68 -3.53
CA LEU A 109 18.26 16.50 -4.27
C LEU A 109 17.10 15.78 -3.58
N THR A 110 17.19 15.64 -2.26
CA THR A 110 16.12 15.05 -1.43
C THR A 110 14.82 15.83 -1.53
N THR A 111 14.91 17.16 -1.47
CA THR A 111 13.73 18.04 -1.56
C THR A 111 13.07 17.95 -2.95
N LYS A 112 13.87 17.95 -4.03
CA LYS A 112 13.35 17.73 -5.39
C LYS A 112 12.67 16.38 -5.54
N GLU A 113 13.24 15.32 -5.00
CA GLU A 113 12.63 13.98 -5.00
C GLU A 113 11.32 13.94 -4.23
N MET A 114 11.24 14.59 -3.06
CA MET A 114 10.00 14.69 -2.28
C MET A 114 8.90 15.42 -3.06
N ILE A 115 9.22 16.52 -3.72
CA ILE A 115 8.26 17.28 -4.53
C ILE A 115 7.79 16.45 -5.72
N ALA A 116 8.72 15.83 -6.46
CA ALA A 116 8.40 14.99 -7.61
C ALA A 116 7.48 13.82 -7.23
N ARG A 117 7.77 13.15 -6.11
CA ARG A 117 6.95 12.05 -5.60
C ARG A 117 5.59 12.51 -5.13
N SER A 118 5.50 13.64 -4.44
CA SER A 118 4.22 14.22 -4.01
C SER A 118 3.35 14.60 -5.20
N CYS A 119 3.89 15.23 -6.22
CA CYS A 119 3.18 15.55 -7.46
C CYS A 119 2.67 14.28 -8.16
N ALA A 120 3.53 13.27 -8.30
CA ALA A 120 3.15 11.99 -8.89
C ALA A 120 2.03 11.31 -8.09
N THR A 121 2.11 11.33 -6.76
CA THR A 121 1.08 10.77 -5.87
C THR A 121 -0.25 11.48 -6.04
N ILE A 122 -0.28 12.80 -6.07
CA ILE A 122 -1.53 13.58 -6.26
C ILE A 122 -2.18 13.25 -7.60
N VAL A 123 -1.41 13.26 -8.68
CA VAL A 123 -1.92 13.00 -10.04
C VAL A 123 -2.42 11.56 -10.21
N THR A 124 -1.75 10.59 -9.59
CA THR A 124 -2.11 9.17 -9.72
C THR A 124 -3.12 8.68 -8.68
N HIS A 125 -3.43 9.49 -7.66
CA HIS A 125 -4.33 9.08 -6.59
C HIS A 125 -5.73 8.67 -7.06
N PRO A 126 -6.38 9.34 -8.02
CA PRO A 126 -7.66 8.88 -8.56
C PRO A 126 -7.63 7.44 -9.08
N PHE A 127 -6.59 7.07 -9.81
CA PHE A 127 -6.42 5.71 -10.32
C PHE A 127 -6.15 4.70 -9.18
N HIS A 128 -5.46 5.14 -8.14
CA HIS A 128 -5.25 4.32 -6.94
C HIS A 128 -6.57 4.03 -6.22
N VAL A 129 -7.43 5.02 -6.05
CA VAL A 129 -8.77 4.85 -5.46
C VAL A 129 -9.61 3.87 -6.30
N VAL A 130 -9.62 4.04 -7.62
CA VAL A 130 -10.31 3.10 -8.53
C VAL A 130 -9.76 1.68 -8.38
N THR A 131 -8.44 1.51 -8.33
CA THR A 131 -7.80 0.20 -8.13
C THR A 131 -8.27 -0.48 -6.85
N LEU A 132 -8.24 0.24 -5.72
CA LEU A 132 -8.66 -0.29 -4.43
C LEU A 132 -10.14 -0.68 -4.42
N ARG A 133 -11.00 0.15 -4.99
CA ARG A 133 -12.45 -0.13 -5.07
C ARG A 133 -12.74 -1.32 -5.97
N CYS A 134 -12.04 -1.47 -7.10
CA CYS A 134 -12.15 -2.66 -7.95
C CYS A 134 -11.75 -3.96 -7.22
N MET A 135 -10.76 -3.89 -6.32
CA MET A 135 -10.35 -5.04 -5.53
C MET A 135 -11.33 -5.36 -4.41
N VAL A 136 -11.80 -4.33 -3.69
CA VAL A 136 -12.65 -4.48 -2.50
C VAL A 136 -14.07 -4.94 -2.86
N GLN A 137 -14.55 -4.70 -4.07
CA GLN A 137 -15.85 -5.19 -4.52
C GLN A 137 -15.98 -6.74 -4.49
N PHE A 138 -14.87 -7.46 -4.40
CA PHE A 138 -14.88 -8.90 -4.18
C PHE A 138 -15.63 -9.32 -2.90
N ILE A 139 -15.57 -8.51 -1.84
CA ILE A 139 -16.16 -8.82 -0.54
C ILE A 139 -17.69 -8.97 -0.63
N GLY A 140 -18.35 -8.03 -1.30
CA GLY A 140 -19.81 -8.07 -1.53
C GLY A 140 -20.23 -8.81 -2.79
N ARG A 141 -19.27 -9.38 -3.55
CA ARG A 141 -19.50 -9.96 -4.88
C ARG A 141 -20.20 -8.98 -5.84
N GLU A 142 -19.83 -7.73 -5.75
CA GLU A 142 -20.40 -6.63 -6.53
C GLU A 142 -19.67 -6.50 -7.86
N ALA A 143 -20.38 -5.94 -8.87
CA ALA A 143 -19.83 -5.62 -10.19
C ALA A 143 -19.98 -4.12 -10.51
N LYS A 144 -19.88 -3.27 -9.49
CA LYS A 144 -20.07 -1.82 -9.61
C LYS A 144 -19.00 -1.14 -10.44
N TYR A 145 -17.76 -1.58 -10.31
CA TYR A 145 -16.59 -1.01 -10.98
C TYR A 145 -16.04 -2.02 -12.00
N SER A 146 -16.56 -2.00 -13.23
CA SER A 146 -16.18 -2.97 -14.27
C SER A 146 -14.97 -2.56 -15.10
N GLY A 147 -14.74 -1.26 -15.29
CA GLY A 147 -13.63 -0.71 -16.04
C GLY A 147 -13.15 0.62 -15.49
N VAL A 148 -12.05 1.15 -16.02
CA VAL A 148 -11.45 2.42 -15.54
C VAL A 148 -12.41 3.58 -15.79
N PHE A 149 -12.94 3.73 -17.02
CA PHE A 149 -13.84 4.82 -17.37
C PHE A 149 -15.17 4.74 -16.64
N ASP A 150 -15.75 3.55 -16.58
CA ASP A 150 -17.01 3.32 -15.86
C ASP A 150 -16.86 3.65 -14.38
N SER A 151 -15.75 3.24 -13.77
CA SER A 151 -15.44 3.55 -12.37
C SER A 151 -15.28 5.04 -12.13
N ILE A 152 -14.60 5.76 -13.04
CA ILE A 152 -14.44 7.21 -12.95
C ILE A 152 -15.79 7.91 -13.00
N VAL A 153 -16.64 7.55 -13.96
CA VAL A 153 -17.97 8.13 -14.10
C VAL A 153 -18.83 7.83 -12.86
N THR A 154 -18.78 6.62 -12.35
CA THR A 154 -19.54 6.21 -11.17
C THR A 154 -19.11 6.99 -9.91
N ILE A 155 -17.80 7.11 -9.66
CA ILE A 155 -17.27 7.87 -8.52
C ILE A 155 -17.65 9.35 -8.64
N TYR A 156 -17.47 9.94 -9.83
CA TYR A 156 -17.84 11.33 -10.04
C TYR A 156 -19.32 11.61 -9.80
N ARG A 157 -20.18 10.70 -10.23
CA ARG A 157 -21.65 10.84 -10.09
C ARG A 157 -22.12 10.67 -8.63
N GLU A 158 -21.48 9.78 -7.88
CA GLU A 158 -21.89 9.47 -6.51
C GLU A 158 -21.24 10.36 -5.44
N GLU A 159 -19.97 10.64 -5.58
CA GLU A 159 -19.16 11.33 -4.56
C GLU A 159 -18.56 12.66 -5.05
N GLY A 160 -18.66 12.94 -6.34
CA GLY A 160 -18.04 14.12 -6.94
C GLY A 160 -16.52 14.01 -7.05
N ILE A 161 -15.84 15.15 -7.22
CA ILE A 161 -14.38 15.22 -7.37
C ILE A 161 -13.65 14.78 -6.10
N LEU A 162 -14.20 15.07 -4.93
CA LEU A 162 -13.58 14.73 -3.64
C LEU A 162 -13.47 13.21 -3.41
N GLY A 163 -14.33 12.41 -4.02
CA GLY A 163 -14.26 10.95 -3.95
C GLY A 163 -12.96 10.37 -4.53
N PHE A 164 -12.35 11.06 -5.51
CA PHE A 164 -11.08 10.64 -6.09
C PHE A 164 -9.88 10.89 -5.19
N PHE A 165 -10.00 11.76 -4.22
CA PHE A 165 -8.93 12.15 -3.30
C PHE A 165 -9.11 11.59 -1.89
N ALA A 166 -10.00 10.63 -1.71
CA ALA A 166 -10.19 9.92 -0.45
C ALA A 166 -8.89 9.24 -0.01
N GLY A 167 -8.42 9.56 1.20
CA GLY A 167 -7.19 9.00 1.75
C GLY A 167 -5.89 9.60 1.17
N LEU A 168 -5.94 10.73 0.44
CA LEU A 168 -4.75 11.37 -0.12
C LEU A 168 -3.82 11.91 0.97
N ILE A 169 -4.34 12.54 2.00
CA ILE A 169 -3.54 13.16 3.07
C ILE A 169 -2.65 12.14 3.79
N PRO A 170 -3.16 11.02 4.34
CA PRO A 170 -2.31 10.02 4.96
C PRO A 170 -1.32 9.40 3.98
N ARG A 171 -1.67 9.26 2.71
CA ARG A 171 -0.75 8.75 1.69
C ARG A 171 0.43 9.69 1.46
N LEU A 172 0.16 10.99 1.29
CA LEU A 172 1.21 12.00 1.14
C LEU A 172 2.12 12.08 2.37
N LEU A 173 1.55 12.05 3.56
CA LEU A 173 2.32 12.03 4.80
C LEU A 173 3.21 10.78 4.88
N GLY A 174 2.69 9.62 4.53
CA GLY A 174 3.44 8.38 4.49
C GLY A 174 4.60 8.43 3.49
N ASP A 175 4.36 8.94 2.29
CA ASP A 175 5.39 9.06 1.24
C ASP A 175 6.51 10.02 1.65
N VAL A 176 6.16 11.21 2.17
CA VAL A 176 7.15 12.21 2.62
C VAL A 176 7.96 11.68 3.80
N LEU A 177 7.31 11.09 4.80
CA LEU A 177 8.00 10.52 5.96
C LEU A 177 8.89 9.34 5.56
N SER A 178 8.45 8.47 4.64
CA SER A 178 9.24 7.35 4.15
C SER A 178 10.53 7.82 3.47
N LEU A 179 10.45 8.82 2.61
CA LEU A 179 11.63 9.40 1.95
C LEU A 179 12.57 10.07 2.96
N TRP A 180 12.02 10.82 3.89
CA TRP A 180 12.82 11.48 4.92
C TRP A 180 13.56 10.49 5.80
N ILE A 181 12.87 9.46 6.30
CA ILE A 181 13.48 8.38 7.10
C ILE A 181 14.53 7.63 6.29
N CYS A 182 14.23 7.30 5.02
CA CYS A 182 15.17 6.60 4.14
C CYS A 182 16.47 7.40 3.96
N ASN A 183 16.37 8.70 3.71
CA ASN A 183 17.53 9.59 3.54
C ASN A 183 18.32 9.77 4.84
N MET A 184 17.63 9.93 5.97
CA MET A 184 18.26 10.01 7.30
C MET A 184 19.05 8.75 7.63
N LEU A 185 18.45 7.57 7.43
CA LEU A 185 19.11 6.29 7.67
C LEU A 185 20.29 6.05 6.71
N ALA A 186 20.12 6.39 5.43
CA ALA A 186 21.19 6.28 4.44
C ALA A 186 22.36 7.18 4.79
N HIS A 187 22.09 8.42 5.19
CA HIS A 187 23.14 9.35 5.65
C HIS A 187 23.86 8.80 6.89
N PHE A 188 23.13 8.29 7.86
CA PHE A 188 23.69 7.70 9.08
C PHE A 188 24.61 6.52 8.76
N ILE A 189 24.15 5.59 7.91
CA ILE A 189 24.94 4.42 7.51
C ILE A 189 26.17 4.84 6.73
N ASN A 190 26.07 5.78 5.79
CA ASN A 190 27.19 6.26 5.00
C ASN A 190 28.24 6.98 5.86
N THR A 191 27.82 7.69 6.91
CA THR A 191 28.72 8.46 7.77
C THR A 191 29.43 7.58 8.82
N TYR A 192 28.73 6.57 9.36
CA TYR A 192 29.25 5.81 10.51
C TYR A 192 29.63 4.36 10.21
N ALA A 193 29.12 3.77 9.13
CA ALA A 193 29.29 2.34 8.85
C ALA A 193 30.15 2.03 7.63
N ILE A 194 30.39 3.00 6.74
CA ILE A 194 31.15 2.79 5.51
C ILE A 194 32.45 3.59 5.61
N ASP A 195 33.56 2.89 5.83
CA ASP A 195 34.90 3.44 5.64
C ASP A 195 35.19 3.51 4.14
N ASP A 196 35.60 4.68 3.66
CA ASP A 196 35.89 4.97 2.22
C ASP A 196 37.01 4.10 1.60
N SER A 197 37.65 3.26 2.41
CA SER A 197 38.80 2.43 2.00
C SER A 197 38.44 1.06 1.41
N THR A 198 37.15 0.71 1.33
CA THR A 198 36.72 -0.63 0.88
C THR A 198 36.38 -0.64 -0.61
N SER A 199 36.94 -1.57 -1.37
CA SER A 199 36.78 -1.76 -2.83
C SER A 199 35.34 -2.15 -3.25
N HIS A 200 34.42 -2.46 -2.32
CA HIS A 200 33.03 -2.86 -2.55
C HIS A 200 32.01 -1.77 -2.23
N THR A 201 32.40 -0.50 -2.22
CA THR A 201 31.56 0.63 -1.80
C THR A 201 30.21 0.72 -2.56
N GLY A 202 30.19 0.36 -3.84
CA GLY A 202 28.95 0.41 -4.66
C GLY A 202 27.92 -0.64 -4.26
N GLU A 203 28.32 -1.87 -4.01
CA GLU A 203 27.41 -2.96 -3.60
C GLU A 203 26.88 -2.74 -2.19
N ILE A 204 27.74 -2.25 -1.29
CA ILE A 204 27.37 -1.91 0.09
C ILE A 204 26.36 -0.76 0.11
N LYS A 205 26.52 0.27 -0.73
CA LYS A 205 25.56 1.38 -0.87
C LYS A 205 24.19 0.89 -1.38
N ASN A 206 24.15 0.02 -2.37
CA ASN A 206 22.91 -0.55 -2.88
C ASN A 206 22.21 -1.42 -1.83
N CYS A 207 22.94 -2.24 -1.09
CA CYS A 207 22.42 -3.02 0.01
C CYS A 207 21.89 -2.13 1.13
N SER A 208 22.61 -1.09 1.49
CA SER A 208 22.19 -0.08 2.47
C SER A 208 20.89 0.60 2.06
N GLN A 209 20.74 1.01 0.81
CA GLN A 209 19.52 1.60 0.30
C GLN A 209 18.32 0.65 0.38
N ALA A 210 18.50 -0.63 0.05
CA ALA A 210 17.43 -1.62 0.15
C ALA A 210 16.99 -1.84 1.60
N VAL A 211 17.94 -1.93 2.53
CA VAL A 211 17.68 -2.10 3.96
C VAL A 211 16.98 -0.87 4.55
N THR A 212 17.46 0.33 4.25
CA THR A 212 16.85 1.58 4.73
C THR A 212 15.43 1.76 4.18
N GLY A 213 15.22 1.44 2.89
CA GLY A 213 13.90 1.46 2.27
C GLY A 213 12.92 0.48 2.94
N PHE A 214 13.39 -0.71 3.31
CA PHE A 214 12.57 -1.69 4.03
C PHE A 214 12.15 -1.17 5.41
N PHE A 215 13.09 -0.66 6.22
CA PHE A 215 12.76 -0.09 7.53
C PHE A 215 11.86 1.13 7.44
N ALA A 216 12.11 2.05 6.49
CA ALA A 216 11.24 3.20 6.26
C ALA A 216 9.82 2.76 5.90
N SER A 217 9.66 1.76 5.05
CA SER A 217 8.35 1.20 4.69
C SER A 217 7.63 0.56 5.87
N MET A 218 8.34 -0.11 6.77
CA MET A 218 7.75 -0.66 7.99
C MET A 218 7.26 0.43 8.94
N LEU A 219 8.04 1.47 9.15
CA LEU A 219 7.69 2.58 10.04
C LEU A 219 6.52 3.41 9.52
N THR A 220 6.41 3.59 8.19
CA THR A 220 5.35 4.37 7.55
C THR A 220 4.14 3.52 7.14
N TYR A 221 4.16 2.22 7.38
CA TYR A 221 3.07 1.30 7.03
C TYR A 221 1.68 1.74 7.55
N PRO A 222 1.53 2.24 8.79
CA PRO A 222 0.23 2.70 9.30
C PRO A 222 -0.41 3.77 8.42
N PHE A 223 0.38 4.67 7.83
CA PHE A 223 -0.13 5.71 6.92
C PHE A 223 -0.70 5.09 5.64
N VAL A 224 -0.03 4.09 5.08
CA VAL A 224 -0.53 3.35 3.91
C VAL A 224 -1.82 2.61 4.23
N LEU A 225 -1.89 1.96 5.39
CA LEU A 225 -3.08 1.25 5.85
C LEU A 225 -4.28 2.18 6.00
N VAL A 226 -4.11 3.31 6.68
CA VAL A 226 -5.16 4.31 6.86
C VAL A 226 -5.58 4.93 5.53
N SER A 227 -4.63 5.22 4.63
CA SER A 227 -4.93 5.71 3.29
C SER A 227 -5.81 4.74 2.51
N ASN A 228 -5.46 3.46 2.49
CA ASN A 228 -6.22 2.43 1.78
C ASN A 228 -7.62 2.23 2.36
N LEU A 229 -7.75 2.26 3.69
CA LEU A 229 -9.06 2.18 4.35
C LEU A 229 -9.94 3.40 4.05
N MET A 230 -9.38 4.60 4.05
CA MET A 230 -10.11 5.82 3.72
C MET A 230 -10.53 5.87 2.25
N ALA A 231 -9.74 5.30 1.34
CA ALA A 231 -10.07 5.25 -0.09
C ALA A 231 -11.33 4.41 -0.38
N VAL A 232 -11.61 3.40 0.44
CA VAL A 232 -12.79 2.52 0.30
C VAL A 232 -13.87 2.80 1.34
N ASN A 233 -13.63 3.75 2.25
CA ASN A 233 -14.57 4.10 3.32
C ASN A 233 -15.86 4.69 2.74
N ASN A 234 -16.99 4.12 3.14
CA ASN A 234 -18.34 4.59 2.76
C ASN A 234 -18.52 4.82 1.24
N CYS A 235 -17.93 3.96 0.41
CA CYS A 235 -18.00 4.08 -1.06
C CYS A 235 -19.19 3.33 -1.68
N GLY A 236 -20.14 2.85 -0.88
CA GLY A 236 -21.28 2.06 -1.34
C GLY A 236 -20.95 0.59 -1.64
N LEU A 237 -19.72 0.14 -1.38
CA LEU A 237 -19.34 -1.26 -1.42
C LEU A 237 -19.49 -1.91 -0.04
N ALA A 238 -19.84 -3.20 -0.01
CA ALA A 238 -19.97 -3.94 1.24
C ALA A 238 -18.69 -3.91 2.09
N GLY A 239 -17.53 -3.98 1.46
CA GLY A 239 -16.23 -3.91 2.15
C GLY A 239 -15.89 -2.57 2.80
N GLY A 240 -16.59 -1.50 2.43
CA GLY A 240 -16.42 -0.15 3.00
C GLY A 240 -17.55 0.26 3.96
N LEU A 241 -18.47 -0.63 4.27
CA LEU A 241 -19.65 -0.39 5.09
C LEU A 241 -19.78 -1.42 6.24
N PRO A 242 -20.48 -1.08 7.34
CA PRO A 242 -20.83 -2.07 8.35
C PRO A 242 -21.64 -3.25 7.74
N PRO A 243 -21.45 -4.50 8.20
CA PRO A 243 -20.62 -4.93 9.34
C PRO A 243 -19.15 -5.18 9.03
N TYR A 244 -18.72 -5.07 7.76
CA TYR A 244 -17.35 -5.40 7.35
C TYR A 244 -16.32 -4.33 7.74
N ALA A 245 -16.69 -3.06 7.65
CA ALA A 245 -15.84 -1.94 8.03
C ALA A 245 -16.64 -0.86 8.76
N ALA A 246 -16.02 -0.20 9.74
CA ALA A 246 -16.60 0.96 10.39
C ALA A 246 -16.53 2.18 9.45
N ILE A 247 -17.49 3.10 9.58
CA ILE A 247 -17.48 4.37 8.86
C ILE A 247 -16.67 5.38 9.64
N TYR A 248 -15.68 5.98 9.00
CA TYR A 248 -14.81 6.99 9.59
C TYR A 248 -15.10 8.36 9.00
N PRO A 249 -15.36 9.39 9.82
CA PRO A 249 -15.57 10.75 9.32
C PRO A 249 -14.31 11.38 8.75
N ASN A 250 -13.13 11.02 9.29
CA ASN A 250 -11.83 11.48 8.82
C ASN A 250 -10.73 10.45 9.08
N TRP A 251 -9.56 10.66 8.47
CA TRP A 251 -8.44 9.73 8.58
C TRP A 251 -7.83 9.65 10.00
N LEU A 252 -7.91 10.73 10.80
CA LEU A 252 -7.46 10.72 12.19
C LEU A 252 -8.35 9.83 13.07
N HIS A 253 -9.65 9.81 12.80
CA HIS A 253 -10.57 8.92 13.48
C HIS A 253 -10.31 7.46 13.14
N CYS A 254 -10.04 7.17 11.86
CA CYS A 254 -9.60 5.85 11.41
C CYS A 254 -8.30 5.43 12.11
N TRP A 255 -7.31 6.31 12.17
CA TRP A 255 -6.05 6.08 12.89
C TRP A 255 -6.27 5.73 14.36
N SER A 256 -7.04 6.55 15.06
CA SER A 256 -7.37 6.34 16.48
C SER A 256 -8.07 5.00 16.72
N HIS A 257 -9.02 4.64 15.84
CA HIS A 257 -9.75 3.36 15.93
C HIS A 257 -8.81 2.17 15.74
N LEU A 258 -7.98 2.18 14.70
CA LEU A 258 -7.00 1.12 14.44
C LEU A 258 -5.97 0.99 15.57
N SER A 259 -5.55 2.12 16.14
CA SER A 259 -4.61 2.13 17.27
C SER A 259 -5.21 1.48 18.51
N ARG A 260 -6.46 1.78 18.83
CA ARG A 260 -7.18 1.15 19.96
C ARG A 260 -7.38 -0.35 19.79
N GLU A 261 -7.64 -0.79 18.57
CA GLU A 261 -7.79 -2.23 18.25
C GLU A 261 -6.45 -2.97 18.14
N GLY A 262 -5.32 -2.28 18.15
CA GLY A 262 -4.00 -2.87 17.93
C GLY A 262 -3.77 -3.38 16.50
N ASN A 263 -4.53 -2.87 15.52
CA ASN A 263 -4.54 -3.32 14.13
C ASN A 263 -3.70 -2.45 13.17
N MET A 264 -2.80 -1.60 13.68
CA MET A 264 -1.98 -0.68 12.87
C MET A 264 -1.03 -1.38 11.89
N SER A 265 -0.75 -2.66 12.10
CA SER A 265 0.09 -3.48 11.22
C SER A 265 -0.69 -4.51 10.40
N ARG A 266 -2.03 -4.41 10.35
CA ARG A 266 -2.89 -5.36 9.64
C ARG A 266 -2.52 -5.43 8.15
N GLY A 267 -2.23 -6.65 7.66
CA GLY A 267 -1.81 -6.87 6.28
C GLY A 267 -0.34 -6.59 5.99
N ASN A 268 0.47 -6.25 6.98
CA ASN A 268 1.92 -6.07 6.79
C ASN A 268 2.61 -7.42 6.51
N SER A 269 2.22 -8.49 7.23
CA SER A 269 2.68 -9.84 6.95
C SER A 269 1.56 -10.67 6.34
N LEU A 270 1.84 -11.33 5.22
CA LEU A 270 0.89 -12.20 4.51
C LEU A 270 1.17 -13.70 4.79
N PHE A 271 2.34 -14.04 5.30
CA PHE A 271 2.74 -15.42 5.56
C PHE A 271 2.50 -15.83 7.01
N PHE A 272 2.89 -14.99 7.96
CA PHE A 272 2.74 -15.26 9.39
C PHE A 272 1.70 -14.32 10.00
N ARG A 273 0.45 -14.75 9.98
CA ARG A 273 -0.69 -13.92 10.36
C ARG A 273 -1.19 -14.33 11.74
N LYS A 274 -0.97 -13.47 12.72
CA LYS A 274 -1.45 -13.67 14.09
C LYS A 274 -2.95 -13.37 14.18
N LEU A 275 -3.66 -14.17 14.97
CA LEU A 275 -5.04 -13.90 15.31
C LEU A 275 -5.08 -12.76 16.35
N PRO A 276 -5.89 -11.68 16.16
CA PRO A 276 -6.09 -10.66 17.18
C PRO A 276 -6.67 -11.26 18.46
N ALA A 277 -6.20 -10.81 19.62
CA ALA A 277 -6.57 -11.36 20.92
C ALA A 277 -8.09 -11.39 21.18
N GLY A 278 -8.84 -10.35 20.75
CA GLY A 278 -10.30 -10.30 20.88
C GLY A 278 -11.06 -11.38 20.10
N LYS A 279 -10.51 -11.86 18.98
CA LYS A 279 -11.10 -12.96 18.21
C LYS A 279 -10.83 -14.34 18.80
N MET A 280 -9.81 -14.49 19.65
CA MET A 280 -9.56 -15.75 20.37
C MET A 280 -10.69 -16.06 21.36
N TYR A 281 -11.17 -15.08 22.10
CA TYR A 281 -12.29 -15.28 23.02
C TYR A 281 -13.57 -15.75 22.33
N ALA A 282 -13.87 -15.22 21.16
CA ALA A 282 -15.04 -15.62 20.36
C ALA A 282 -14.94 -17.07 19.85
N ILE A 283 -13.73 -17.59 19.60
CA ILE A 283 -13.53 -18.98 19.18
C ILE A 283 -13.60 -19.93 20.36
N GLU A 284 -13.08 -19.56 21.51
CA GLU A 284 -13.20 -20.35 22.73
C GLU A 284 -14.63 -20.44 23.20
N GLN A 285 -15.41 -19.37 23.16
CA GLN A 285 -16.84 -19.40 23.47
C GLN A 285 -17.65 -20.31 22.54
N LYS A 286 -17.32 -20.38 21.23
CA LYS A 286 -17.98 -21.30 20.29
C LYS A 286 -17.65 -22.78 20.50
N ARG A 287 -16.66 -23.13 21.30
CA ARG A 287 -16.36 -24.51 21.67
C ARG A 287 -17.17 -25.04 22.85
N PHE A 288 -17.86 -24.18 23.57
CA PHE A 288 -18.68 -24.52 24.72
C PHE A 288 -20.21 -24.52 24.43
N PHE A 289 -20.59 -24.30 23.18
CA PHE A 289 -21.94 -24.46 22.64
C PHE A 289 -21.89 -25.36 21.40
#